data_1a5ac4f1fb3b1529afb64f2f212f6b0a
#
_entry.id   1a5ac4f1fb3b1529afb64f2f212f6b0a
#
_cell.length_a   1.000
_cell.length_b   1.000
_cell.length_c   1.000
_cell.angle_alpha   90.00
_cell.angle_beta   90.00
_cell.angle_gamma   90.00
#
_symmetry.space_group_name_H-M   'P 1'
#
loop_
_entity.id
_entity.type
_entity.pdbx_description
1 polymer ?
#
loop_
_entity_poly.entity_id
_entity_poly.type
_entity_poly.pdbx_seq_one_letter_code
_entity_poly.pdbx_strand_id
1 'polypeptide(L)'
;MKRTAIRYSFLIMLILPLFAHGQASMKMSAGQVDAARWIETRFARGKVPPFSFVYGDKSSKSLLPGWNYSMKRLPGDDPDVVKYLYTYTERPSGLKVECFVTGFPAFDAVEWVLHFTNTGKSDSRVLEQVKVVDLDMQAPTAGDFTLYYADGNHISKEDFHPRTTVL
;
A
#
# COMPACT_ATOMS: atom_id res chain seq x y z
N MET A 1 66.57 -49.03 2.73
CA MET A 1 66.07 -48.19 1.63
C MET A 1 64.90 -47.40 2.20
N LYS A 2 65.05 -46.11 2.48
CA LYS A 2 63.96 -45.22 2.96
C LYS A 2 63.41 -44.48 1.78
N ARG A 3 62.10 -44.67 1.45
CA ARG A 3 61.41 -43.94 0.43
C ARG A 3 60.83 -42.65 1.01
N THR A 4 61.38 -41.53 0.59
CA THR A 4 60.90 -40.19 0.92
C THR A 4 59.75 -39.84 0.01
N ALA A 5 58.55 -39.65 0.58
CA ALA A 5 57.37 -39.19 -0.18
C ALA A 5 57.32 -37.63 -0.13
N ILE A 6 57.45 -37.01 -1.29
CA ILE A 6 57.32 -35.58 -1.47
C ILE A 6 55.81 -35.26 -1.63
N ARG A 7 55.25 -34.52 -0.68
CA ARG A 7 53.86 -33.99 -0.75
C ARG A 7 53.89 -32.63 -1.40
N TYR A 8 53.31 -32.49 -2.59
CA TYR A 8 53.02 -31.20 -3.19
C TYR A 8 51.69 -30.66 -2.63
N SER A 9 51.77 -29.57 -1.89
CA SER A 9 50.59 -28.84 -1.41
C SER A 9 50.20 -27.81 -2.47
N PHE A 10 49.14 -28.09 -3.24
CA PHE A 10 48.57 -27.10 -4.16
C PHE A 10 47.66 -26.15 -3.37
N LEU A 11 48.12 -24.91 -3.17
CA LEU A 11 47.32 -23.82 -2.64
C LEU A 11 46.44 -23.27 -3.77
N ILE A 12 45.18 -23.70 -3.85
CA ILE A 12 44.18 -23.11 -4.76
C ILE A 12 43.69 -21.81 -4.12
N MET A 13 44.20 -20.68 -4.63
CA MET A 13 43.75 -19.36 -4.26
C MET A 13 42.43 -19.07 -5.00
N LEU A 14 41.29 -19.30 -4.33
CA LEU A 14 39.98 -19.02 -4.85
C LEU A 14 39.77 -17.49 -4.84
N ILE A 15 39.94 -16.85 -6.00
CA ILE A 15 39.59 -15.45 -6.19
C ILE A 15 38.08 -15.39 -6.38
N LEU A 16 37.33 -15.08 -5.32
CA LEU A 16 35.93 -14.71 -5.40
C LEU A 16 35.84 -13.27 -5.93
N PRO A 17 35.16 -13.05 -7.07
CA PRO A 17 34.85 -11.69 -7.47
C PRO A 17 33.82 -11.11 -6.48
N LEU A 18 34.25 -10.12 -5.71
CA LEU A 18 33.32 -9.25 -4.97
C LEU A 18 32.51 -8.46 -6.00
N PHE A 19 31.38 -8.99 -6.41
CA PHE A 19 30.32 -8.17 -6.97
C PHE A 19 29.74 -7.33 -5.81
N ALA A 20 30.32 -6.18 -5.57
CA ALA A 20 29.67 -5.12 -4.81
C ALA A 20 28.44 -4.68 -5.61
N HIS A 21 27.30 -5.32 -5.34
CA HIS A 21 26.03 -4.75 -5.70
C HIS A 21 25.89 -3.49 -4.83
N GLY A 22 26.25 -2.36 -5.41
CA GLY A 22 25.94 -1.07 -4.84
C GLY A 22 24.41 -0.94 -4.82
N GLN A 23 23.80 -1.31 -3.70
CA GLN A 23 22.47 -0.84 -3.40
C GLN A 23 22.59 0.66 -3.27
N ALA A 24 22.19 1.37 -4.30
CA ALA A 24 21.95 2.80 -4.22
C ALA A 24 20.81 2.97 -3.22
N SER A 25 21.16 3.15 -1.95
CA SER A 25 20.23 3.64 -0.95
C SER A 25 19.80 5.01 -1.41
N MET A 26 18.63 5.10 -2.07
CA MET A 26 18.01 6.38 -2.34
C MET A 26 17.79 7.06 -1.00
N LYS A 27 18.58 8.10 -0.72
CA LYS A 27 18.33 8.98 0.42
C LYS A 27 16.96 9.60 0.19
N MET A 28 15.99 9.21 1.00
CA MET A 28 14.69 9.88 1.04
C MET A 28 14.91 11.37 1.25
N SER A 29 14.36 12.16 0.36
CA SER A 29 14.28 13.62 0.49
C SER A 29 13.41 13.96 1.71
N ALA A 30 13.79 14.99 2.46
CA ALA A 30 12.99 15.48 3.58
C ALA A 30 11.61 15.92 3.05
N GLY A 31 10.55 15.14 3.36
CA GLY A 31 9.18 15.30 2.85
C GLY A 31 8.64 14.08 2.12
N GLN A 32 9.48 13.13 1.75
CA GLN A 32 9.08 11.89 1.11
C GLN A 32 8.42 10.96 2.13
N VAL A 33 7.18 10.54 1.85
CA VAL A 33 6.42 9.64 2.73
C VAL A 33 6.77 8.21 2.35
N ASP A 34 7.40 7.46 3.26
CA ASP A 34 7.60 6.02 3.09
C ASP A 34 6.26 5.32 2.92
N ALA A 35 6.02 4.75 1.73
CA ALA A 35 4.78 4.07 1.38
C ALA A 35 4.43 2.96 2.38
N ALA A 36 5.41 2.18 2.84
CA ALA A 36 5.17 1.11 3.80
C ALA A 36 4.71 1.68 5.15
N ARG A 37 5.39 2.69 5.67
CA ARG A 37 5.04 3.38 6.91
C ARG A 37 3.67 4.08 6.81
N TRP A 38 3.36 4.66 5.66
CA TRP A 38 2.07 5.28 5.41
C TRP A 38 0.95 4.25 5.50
N ILE A 39 1.11 3.09 4.84
CA ILE A 39 0.14 1.99 4.90
C ILE A 39 -0.04 1.53 6.36
N GLU A 40 1.04 1.23 7.06
CA GLU A 40 0.99 0.76 8.45
C GLU A 40 0.26 1.74 9.37
N THR A 41 0.46 3.04 9.19
CA THR A 41 -0.19 4.05 10.05
C THR A 41 -1.64 4.30 9.69
N ARG A 42 -2.00 4.31 8.39
CA ARG A 42 -3.36 4.65 7.92
C ARG A 42 -4.32 3.47 8.03
N PHE A 43 -3.84 2.25 7.88
CA PHE A 43 -4.67 1.05 7.98
C PHE A 43 -4.54 0.32 9.33
N ALA A 44 -3.89 0.91 10.33
CA ALA A 44 -3.74 0.31 11.65
C ALA A 44 -5.09 0.05 12.32
N ARG A 45 -5.13 -0.96 13.21
CA ARG A 45 -6.32 -1.28 13.99
C ARG A 45 -6.80 -0.06 14.80
N GLY A 46 -8.09 0.22 14.75
CA GLY A 46 -8.70 1.34 15.47
C GLY A 46 -8.46 2.71 14.83
N LYS A 47 -7.78 2.78 13.71
CA LYS A 47 -7.67 4.00 12.89
C LYS A 47 -8.80 4.08 11.88
N VAL A 48 -9.11 5.29 11.45
CA VAL A 48 -9.99 5.53 10.31
C VAL A 48 -9.17 5.32 9.05
N PRO A 49 -9.52 4.33 8.21
CA PRO A 49 -8.78 4.08 6.97
C PRO A 49 -9.01 5.21 5.96
N PRO A 50 -8.17 5.31 4.89
CA PRO A 50 -8.24 6.37 3.89
C PRO A 50 -9.39 6.20 2.89
N PHE A 51 -10.47 5.57 3.30
CA PHE A 51 -11.72 5.40 2.56
C PHE A 51 -12.91 5.52 3.49
N SER A 52 -14.09 5.80 2.94
CA SER A 52 -15.32 5.82 3.73
C SER A 52 -16.52 5.36 2.93
N PHE A 53 -17.60 5.04 3.66
CA PHE A 53 -18.91 4.71 3.13
C PHE A 53 -19.97 4.97 4.21
N VAL A 54 -21.23 4.97 3.80
CA VAL A 54 -22.38 4.96 4.70
C VAL A 54 -22.99 3.56 4.68
N TYR A 55 -23.31 3.02 5.85
CA TYR A 55 -23.93 1.71 5.98
C TYR A 55 -25.07 1.75 7.00
N GLY A 56 -26.30 1.65 6.47
CA GLY A 56 -27.52 1.78 7.26
C GLY A 56 -27.55 3.10 8.02
N ASP A 57 -27.44 4.21 7.31
CA ASP A 57 -27.46 5.62 7.80
C ASP A 57 -26.28 6.00 8.74
N LYS A 58 -25.28 5.13 8.88
CA LYS A 58 -24.12 5.40 9.75
C LYS A 58 -22.82 5.48 8.97
N SER A 59 -22.00 6.46 9.30
CA SER A 59 -20.68 6.61 8.68
C SER A 59 -19.74 5.46 9.09
N SER A 60 -19.03 4.92 8.12
CA SER A 60 -17.97 3.92 8.33
C SER A 60 -16.89 4.39 9.30
N LYS A 61 -16.63 5.71 9.36
CA LYS A 61 -15.65 6.30 10.31
C LYS A 61 -16.02 6.00 11.77
N SER A 62 -17.32 5.90 12.07
CA SER A 62 -17.79 5.53 13.41
C SER A 62 -17.97 4.03 13.60
N LEU A 63 -18.19 3.27 12.52
CA LEU A 63 -18.48 1.84 12.57
C LEU A 63 -17.21 0.97 12.60
N LEU A 64 -16.27 1.22 11.69
CA LEU A 64 -15.10 0.36 11.47
C LEU A 64 -14.23 0.15 12.70
N PRO A 65 -14.04 1.12 13.61
CA PRO A 65 -13.28 0.89 14.85
C PRO A 65 -13.86 -0.20 15.74
N GLY A 66 -15.19 -0.45 15.67
CA GLY A 66 -15.89 -1.47 16.42
C GLY A 66 -16.05 -2.82 15.72
N TRP A 67 -15.69 -2.91 14.43
CA TRP A 67 -15.81 -4.14 13.66
C TRP A 67 -14.64 -5.09 13.93
N ASN A 68 -14.84 -6.38 13.62
CA ASN A 68 -13.72 -7.31 13.64
C ASN A 68 -12.71 -6.90 12.57
N TYR A 69 -11.47 -6.77 12.99
CA TYR A 69 -10.36 -6.37 12.14
C TYR A 69 -9.31 -7.46 12.06
N SER A 70 -8.83 -7.74 10.87
CA SER A 70 -7.62 -8.53 10.64
C SER A 70 -6.75 -7.90 9.55
N MET A 71 -5.47 -8.15 9.62
CA MET A 71 -4.47 -7.77 8.62
C MET A 71 -3.64 -9.00 8.26
N LYS A 72 -3.40 -9.17 6.97
CA LYS A 72 -2.53 -10.22 6.44
C LYS A 72 -1.60 -9.61 5.40
N ARG A 73 -0.29 -9.84 5.55
CA ARG A 73 0.66 -9.58 4.47
C ARG A 73 0.51 -10.68 3.42
N LEU A 74 0.33 -10.28 2.17
CA LEU A 74 0.20 -11.20 1.05
C LEU A 74 1.58 -11.46 0.43
N PRO A 75 1.81 -12.67 -0.13
CA PRO A 75 3.00 -12.92 -0.92
C PRO A 75 3.00 -12.02 -2.16
N GLY A 76 4.17 -11.62 -2.61
CA GLY A 76 4.39 -10.89 -3.87
C GLY A 76 5.54 -11.55 -4.61
N ASP A 77 5.47 -11.53 -5.94
CA ASP A 77 6.55 -12.04 -6.80
C ASP A 77 7.68 -11.02 -6.94
N ASP A 78 7.38 -9.75 -6.64
CA ASP A 78 8.32 -8.64 -6.69
C ASP A 78 8.73 -8.25 -5.25
N PRO A 79 10.03 -8.33 -4.88
CA PRO A 79 10.52 -7.95 -3.56
C PRO A 79 10.37 -6.45 -3.26
N ASP A 80 10.28 -5.60 -4.29
CA ASP A 80 10.14 -4.16 -4.17
C ASP A 80 8.67 -3.71 -4.02
N VAL A 81 7.73 -4.67 -3.99
CA VAL A 81 6.30 -4.41 -3.81
C VAL A 81 5.80 -5.06 -2.52
N VAL A 82 5.09 -4.29 -1.71
CA VAL A 82 4.46 -4.81 -0.49
C VAL A 82 2.94 -4.90 -0.67
N LYS A 83 2.36 -6.04 -0.29
CA LYS A 83 0.93 -6.29 -0.44
C LYS A 83 0.30 -6.69 0.89
N TYR A 84 -0.85 -6.09 1.19
CA TYR A 84 -1.61 -6.36 2.41
C TYR A 84 -3.08 -6.57 2.08
N LEU A 85 -3.73 -7.41 2.88
CA LEU A 85 -5.17 -7.54 2.94
C LEU A 85 -5.64 -7.10 4.32
N TYR A 86 -6.42 -6.04 4.36
CA TYR A 86 -7.13 -5.56 5.54
C TYR A 86 -8.58 -6.00 5.45
N THR A 87 -9.08 -6.63 6.49
CA THR A 87 -10.46 -7.14 6.53
C THR A 87 -11.19 -6.56 7.72
N TYR A 88 -12.37 -6.01 7.46
CA TYR A 88 -13.30 -5.51 8.47
C TYR A 88 -14.61 -6.28 8.33
N THR A 89 -15.12 -6.82 9.42
CA THR A 89 -16.36 -7.62 9.40
C THR A 89 -17.31 -7.18 10.49
N GLU A 90 -18.54 -6.82 10.10
CA GLU A 90 -19.64 -6.60 11.02
C GLU A 90 -20.25 -7.95 11.41
N ARG A 91 -20.19 -8.31 12.70
CA ARG A 91 -20.71 -9.60 13.17
C ARG A 91 -22.21 -9.79 12.98
N PRO A 92 -23.07 -8.80 13.29
CA PRO A 92 -24.53 -9.02 13.22
C PRO A 92 -25.03 -9.27 11.80
N SER A 93 -24.60 -8.47 10.83
CA SER A 93 -25.09 -8.56 9.45
C SER A 93 -24.22 -9.42 8.55
N GLY A 94 -22.96 -9.66 8.91
CA GLY A 94 -22.03 -10.37 8.07
C GLY A 94 -21.46 -9.53 6.93
N LEU A 95 -21.66 -8.22 6.92
CA LEU A 95 -20.96 -7.37 5.93
C LEU A 95 -19.46 -7.45 6.17
N LYS A 96 -18.72 -7.84 5.12
CA LYS A 96 -17.29 -7.92 5.09
C LYS A 96 -16.75 -6.91 4.09
N VAL A 97 -15.81 -6.07 4.53
CA VAL A 97 -15.06 -5.14 3.68
C VAL A 97 -13.61 -5.62 3.64
N GLU A 98 -13.14 -5.95 2.47
CA GLU A 98 -11.77 -6.35 2.20
C GLU A 98 -11.09 -5.24 1.41
N CYS A 99 -9.98 -4.74 1.95
CA CYS A 99 -9.15 -3.73 1.31
C CYS A 99 -7.81 -4.36 0.94
N PHE A 100 -7.59 -4.56 -0.35
CA PHE A 100 -6.31 -5.01 -0.89
C PHE A 100 -5.44 -3.78 -1.11
N VAL A 101 -4.32 -3.71 -0.44
CA VAL A 101 -3.41 -2.57 -0.49
C VAL A 101 -2.08 -3.02 -1.07
N THR A 102 -1.60 -2.28 -2.06
CA THR A 102 -0.28 -2.47 -2.66
C THR A 102 0.55 -1.21 -2.44
N GLY A 103 1.71 -1.35 -1.86
CA GLY A 103 2.70 -0.29 -1.72
C GLY A 103 3.85 -0.48 -2.68
N PHE A 104 4.30 0.61 -3.28
CA PHE A 104 5.43 0.70 -4.20
C PHE A 104 6.50 1.61 -3.59
N PRO A 105 7.39 1.08 -2.69
CA PRO A 105 8.36 1.90 -1.96
C PRO A 105 9.31 2.70 -2.87
N ALA A 106 9.67 2.15 -4.03
CA ALA A 106 10.53 2.84 -4.99
C ALA A 106 9.91 4.12 -5.58
N PHE A 107 8.59 4.26 -5.51
CA PHE A 107 7.83 5.39 -6.09
C PHE A 107 7.05 6.17 -5.03
N ASP A 108 7.14 5.81 -3.75
CA ASP A 108 6.30 6.33 -2.66
C ASP A 108 4.80 6.34 -3.01
N ALA A 109 4.39 5.35 -3.76
CA ALA A 109 3.03 5.20 -4.23
C ALA A 109 2.30 4.08 -3.48
N VAL A 110 1.00 4.28 -3.29
CA VAL A 110 0.10 3.30 -2.68
C VAL A 110 -1.17 3.23 -3.50
N GLU A 111 -1.61 2.03 -3.79
CA GLU A 111 -2.93 1.76 -4.36
C GLU A 111 -3.75 0.86 -3.46
N TRP A 112 -5.06 0.91 -3.55
CA TRP A 112 -5.95 -0.04 -2.88
C TRP A 112 -7.24 -0.26 -3.64
N VAL A 113 -7.82 -1.44 -3.42
CA VAL A 113 -9.11 -1.85 -3.96
C VAL A 113 -10.01 -2.32 -2.82
N LEU A 114 -11.27 -1.88 -2.81
CA LEU A 114 -12.27 -2.28 -1.84
C LEU A 114 -13.22 -3.33 -2.41
N HIS A 115 -13.39 -4.41 -1.67
CA HIS A 115 -14.40 -5.42 -1.95
C HIS A 115 -15.39 -5.48 -0.80
N PHE A 116 -16.68 -5.39 -1.12
CA PHE A 116 -17.77 -5.52 -0.18
C PHE A 116 -18.47 -6.85 -0.42
N THR A 117 -18.61 -7.65 0.61
CA THR A 117 -19.25 -8.97 0.53
C THR A 117 -20.24 -9.14 1.67
N ASN A 118 -21.47 -9.48 1.36
CA ASN A 118 -22.40 -9.95 2.36
C ASN A 118 -22.15 -11.45 2.62
N THR A 119 -21.63 -11.77 3.78
CA THR A 119 -21.40 -13.15 4.24
C THR A 119 -22.50 -13.64 5.16
N GLY A 120 -23.52 -12.81 5.43
CA GLY A 120 -24.69 -13.14 6.22
C GLY A 120 -25.70 -14.01 5.46
N LYS A 121 -26.76 -14.41 6.15
CA LYS A 121 -27.86 -15.23 5.58
C LYS A 121 -29.03 -14.39 5.09
N SER A 122 -29.06 -13.10 5.40
CA SER A 122 -30.09 -12.15 5.03
C SER A 122 -29.46 -10.96 4.29
N ASP A 123 -30.31 -10.14 3.69
CA ASP A 123 -29.85 -8.92 3.03
C ASP A 123 -29.10 -8.01 4.00
N SER A 124 -28.03 -7.40 3.51
CA SER A 124 -27.32 -6.37 4.25
C SER A 124 -28.13 -5.08 4.28
N ARG A 125 -27.80 -4.18 5.20
CA ARG A 125 -28.26 -2.80 5.11
C ARG A 125 -27.75 -2.14 3.83
N VAL A 126 -28.37 -1.03 3.47
CA VAL A 126 -27.95 -0.27 2.29
C VAL A 126 -26.53 0.26 2.47
N LEU A 127 -25.73 0.09 1.43
CA LEU A 127 -24.38 0.63 1.33
C LEU A 127 -24.44 1.84 0.36
N GLU A 128 -24.03 2.99 0.85
CA GLU A 128 -24.13 4.27 0.11
C GLU A 128 -22.85 5.08 0.22
N GLN A 129 -22.72 6.08 -0.65
CA GLN A 129 -21.66 7.10 -0.61
C GLN A 129 -20.25 6.51 -0.44
N VAL A 130 -19.95 5.47 -1.21
CA VAL A 130 -18.62 4.86 -1.17
C VAL A 130 -17.60 5.84 -1.75
N LYS A 131 -16.70 6.32 -0.89
CA LYS A 131 -15.53 7.11 -1.25
C LYS A 131 -14.30 6.22 -1.14
N VAL A 132 -13.77 5.81 -2.26
CA VAL A 132 -12.58 4.95 -2.30
C VAL A 132 -11.36 5.69 -1.75
N VAL A 133 -11.30 7.01 -1.95
CA VAL A 133 -10.33 7.92 -1.33
C VAL A 133 -11.10 8.94 -0.49
N ASP A 134 -10.84 8.93 0.82
CA ASP A 134 -11.37 9.90 1.79
C ASP A 134 -10.25 10.23 2.79
N LEU A 135 -9.42 11.20 2.42
CA LEU A 135 -8.19 11.59 3.10
C LEU A 135 -8.24 13.06 3.51
N ASP A 136 -7.88 13.31 4.76
CA ASP A 136 -7.48 14.66 5.19
C ASP A 136 -5.95 14.77 5.02
N MET A 137 -5.53 15.64 4.12
CA MET A 137 -4.13 15.95 3.88
C MET A 137 -3.82 17.33 4.45
N GLN A 138 -2.71 17.41 5.20
CA GLN A 138 -2.19 18.67 5.68
C GLN A 138 -0.83 18.93 5.02
N ALA A 139 -0.64 20.13 4.49
CA ALA A 139 0.66 20.51 3.97
C ALA A 139 1.68 20.54 5.13
N PRO A 140 2.89 20.02 4.94
CA PRO A 140 3.95 20.02 5.96
C PRO A 140 4.40 21.44 6.34
N THR A 141 4.25 22.38 5.43
CA THR A 141 4.52 23.82 5.59
C THR A 141 3.30 24.60 5.10
N ALA A 142 3.15 25.83 5.57
CA ALA A 142 2.12 26.72 5.04
C ALA A 142 2.36 26.94 3.53
N GLY A 143 1.61 26.26 2.73
CA GLY A 143 1.68 26.28 1.28
C GLY A 143 0.46 25.59 0.69
N ASP A 144 0.11 25.96 -0.50
CA ASP A 144 -1.06 25.45 -1.20
C ASP A 144 -0.76 24.06 -1.78
N PHE A 145 -1.77 23.19 -1.76
CA PHE A 145 -1.71 21.96 -2.55
C PHE A 145 -1.90 22.27 -4.02
N THR A 146 -1.10 21.68 -4.87
CA THR A 146 -1.28 21.77 -6.32
C THR A 146 -1.83 20.44 -6.83
N LEU A 147 -3.02 20.49 -7.42
CA LEU A 147 -3.65 19.34 -8.06
C LEU A 147 -3.24 19.31 -9.53
N TYR A 148 -2.65 18.19 -9.96
CA TYR A 148 -2.37 17.87 -11.37
C TYR A 148 -3.41 16.86 -11.83
N TYR A 149 -4.12 17.17 -12.90
CA TYR A 149 -5.21 16.32 -13.41
C TYR A 149 -5.41 16.48 -14.91
N ALA A 150 -6.24 15.63 -15.49
CA ALA A 150 -6.79 15.77 -16.82
C ALA A 150 -8.31 15.59 -16.76
N ASP A 151 -9.06 16.23 -17.66
CA ASP A 151 -10.54 16.21 -17.63
C ASP A 151 -11.12 14.83 -17.95
N GLY A 152 -10.33 13.92 -18.49
CA GLY A 152 -10.81 12.62 -18.92
C GLY A 152 -11.47 12.67 -20.31
N ASN A 153 -12.22 11.63 -20.67
CA ASN A 153 -12.65 11.40 -22.04
C ASN A 153 -13.97 12.10 -22.39
N HIS A 154 -13.91 13.15 -23.21
CA HIS A 154 -15.03 13.75 -23.92
C HIS A 154 -14.96 13.52 -25.46
N ILE A 155 -14.08 12.63 -25.91
CA ILE A 155 -13.83 12.33 -27.33
C ILE A 155 -13.19 13.51 -28.05
N SER A 156 -12.28 14.22 -27.41
CA SER A 156 -11.50 15.32 -27.99
C SER A 156 -10.00 15.06 -27.82
N LYS A 157 -9.19 15.68 -28.69
CA LYS A 157 -7.73 15.57 -28.57
C LYS A 157 -7.15 16.30 -27.36
N GLU A 158 -7.95 17.17 -26.72
CA GLU A 158 -7.59 17.93 -25.52
C GLU A 158 -7.90 17.19 -24.21
N ASP A 159 -8.58 16.02 -24.25
CA ASP A 159 -9.11 15.31 -23.08
C ASP A 159 -8.03 14.93 -22.06
N PHE A 160 -6.81 14.71 -22.51
CA PHE A 160 -5.69 14.30 -21.66
C PHE A 160 -4.64 15.40 -21.48
N HIS A 161 -4.96 16.66 -21.83
CA HIS A 161 -4.07 17.77 -21.53
C HIS A 161 -3.89 17.94 -20.04
N PRO A 162 -2.63 17.99 -19.55
CA PRO A 162 -2.35 18.22 -18.14
C PRO A 162 -2.89 19.58 -17.70
N ARG A 163 -3.66 19.57 -16.61
CA ARG A 163 -4.13 20.77 -15.94
C ARG A 163 -3.59 20.84 -14.52
N THR A 164 -3.47 22.05 -14.01
CA THR A 164 -3.04 22.33 -12.65
C THR A 164 -4.01 23.28 -11.98
N THR A 165 -4.31 22.99 -10.72
CA THR A 165 -5.09 23.88 -9.86
C THR A 165 -4.44 23.93 -8.48
N VAL A 166 -4.27 25.14 -7.95
CA VAL A 166 -3.87 25.36 -6.55
C VAL A 166 -5.14 25.30 -5.71
N LEU A 167 -5.12 24.47 -4.64
CA LEU A 167 -6.25 24.21 -3.75
C LEU A 167 -6.18 25.04 -2.48
#